data_bbb5eeb484ad7772e2f9dbe7721d5cc2
#
_entry.id   bbb5eeb484ad7772e2f9dbe7721d5cc2
#
_cell.length_a   1.000
_cell.length_b   1.000
_cell.length_c   1.000
_cell.angle_alpha   90.00
_cell.angle_beta   90.00
_cell.angle_gamma   90.00
#
_symmetry.space_group_name_H-M   'P 1'
#
loop_
_entity.id
_entity.type
_entity.pdbx_description
1 polymer ?
#
loop_
_entity_poly.entity_id
_entity_poly.type
_entity_poly.pdbx_seq_one_letter_code
_entity_poly.pdbx_strand_id
1 'polypeptide(L)'
;LLQYKDSIDKASPDSIEKYGYSPFQSFNPIYIDDAMEMLKSSSLISAIENKKLATRIIQTYNTIKTAYGSFGAFMDIKLKCIEKLTDKAEVREALAKNKLRTKMQEWDFYFTIPEGVQAVQQISYIHSYPRKMYGRYMEQIDETLAAIDEAYK
;
A
#
# COMPACT_ATOMS: atom_id res chain seq x y z
N LEU A 1 -6.71 -6.92 13.54
CA LEU A 1 -7.77 -7.84 13.10
C LEU A 1 -7.43 -9.29 13.44
N LEU A 2 -6.37 -9.85 12.91
CA LEU A 2 -6.03 -11.27 13.11
C LEU A 2 -5.91 -11.71 14.56
N GLN A 3 -5.48 -10.84 15.47
CA GLN A 3 -5.39 -11.17 16.90
C GLN A 3 -6.75 -11.37 17.58
N TYR A 4 -7.83 -10.89 16.98
CA TYR A 4 -9.20 -11.05 17.47
C TYR A 4 -10.00 -12.10 16.71
N LYS A 5 -9.34 -12.91 15.87
CA LYS A 5 -9.97 -13.91 15.02
C LYS A 5 -10.95 -14.81 15.77
N ASP A 6 -10.59 -15.26 16.97
CA ASP A 6 -11.36 -16.19 17.76
C ASP A 6 -12.08 -15.53 18.97
N SER A 7 -12.07 -14.19 19.04
CA SER A 7 -12.61 -13.43 20.18
C SER A 7 -12.92 -11.98 19.83
N ILE A 8 -13.69 -11.80 18.76
CA ILE A 8 -14.06 -10.46 18.27
C ILE A 8 -14.79 -9.61 19.32
N ASP A 9 -15.56 -10.27 20.17
CA ASP A 9 -16.26 -9.69 21.31
C ASP A 9 -15.31 -9.00 22.32
N LYS A 10 -14.03 -9.39 22.33
CA LYS A 10 -12.98 -8.78 23.16
C LYS A 10 -12.33 -7.56 22.54
N ALA A 11 -12.60 -7.27 21.27
CA ALA A 11 -12.09 -6.07 20.62
C ALA A 11 -12.75 -4.82 21.20
N SER A 12 -11.94 -3.82 21.55
CA SER A 12 -12.50 -2.55 22.06
C SER A 12 -13.26 -1.83 20.93
N PRO A 13 -14.35 -1.11 21.25
CA PRO A 13 -15.07 -0.30 20.29
C PRO A 13 -14.16 0.64 19.50
N ASP A 14 -13.17 1.26 20.17
CA ASP A 14 -12.20 2.16 19.53
C ASP A 14 -11.33 1.42 18.49
N SER A 15 -10.93 0.19 18.81
CA SER A 15 -10.17 -0.64 17.86
C SER A 15 -11.01 -1.01 16.63
N ILE A 16 -12.28 -1.34 16.85
CA ILE A 16 -13.23 -1.63 15.77
C ILE A 16 -13.44 -0.38 14.92
N GLU A 17 -13.62 0.78 15.56
CA GLU A 17 -13.79 2.05 14.86
C GLU A 17 -12.58 2.43 14.00
N LYS A 18 -11.40 2.29 14.56
CA LYS A 18 -10.16 2.68 13.89
C LYS A 18 -9.77 1.76 12.73
N TYR A 19 -10.01 0.46 12.88
CA TYR A 19 -9.47 -0.54 11.96
C TYR A 19 -10.51 -1.30 11.14
N GLY A 20 -11.80 -1.19 11.47
CA GLY A 20 -12.87 -1.96 10.83
C GLY A 20 -12.99 -1.69 9.32
N TYR A 21 -12.79 -0.46 8.89
CA TYR A 21 -12.82 -0.10 7.46
C TYR A 21 -11.46 -0.24 6.75
N SER A 22 -10.39 -0.47 7.49
CA SER A 22 -9.04 -0.51 6.93
C SER A 22 -8.86 -1.52 5.79
N PRO A 23 -9.46 -2.71 5.83
CA PRO A 23 -9.38 -3.65 4.72
C PRO A 23 -10.00 -3.14 3.42
N PHE A 24 -11.07 -2.34 3.50
CA PHE A 24 -11.77 -1.80 2.33
C PHE A 24 -11.14 -0.52 1.77
N GLN A 25 -10.29 0.15 2.56
CA GLN A 25 -9.64 1.36 2.08
C GLN A 25 -8.66 1.02 0.96
N SER A 26 -8.91 1.58 -0.21
CA SER A 26 -7.96 1.57 -1.32
C SER A 26 -7.25 2.93 -1.36
N PHE A 27 -5.95 2.88 -1.48
CA PHE A 27 -5.13 4.06 -1.73
C PHE A 27 -4.44 3.84 -3.07
N ASN A 28 -4.67 4.73 -4.02
CA ASN A 28 -4.02 4.67 -5.31
C ASN A 28 -3.08 5.89 -5.43
N PRO A 29 -1.82 5.75 -5.01
CA PRO A 29 -0.87 6.84 -5.11
C PRO A 29 -0.64 7.17 -6.58
N ILE A 30 -0.52 8.44 -6.90
CA ILE A 30 -0.16 8.90 -8.24
C ILE A 30 1.36 8.94 -8.31
N TYR A 31 1.94 8.18 -9.23
CA TYR A 31 3.36 8.29 -9.54
C TYR A 31 3.57 9.47 -10.50
N ILE A 32 4.35 10.45 -10.06
CA ILE A 32 4.69 11.63 -10.87
C ILE A 32 6.17 11.53 -11.20
N ASP A 33 6.49 11.31 -12.46
CA ASP A 33 7.86 11.22 -12.97
C ASP A 33 8.25 12.38 -13.92
N ASP A 34 7.40 13.38 -14.04
CA ASP A 34 7.57 14.52 -14.94
C ASP A 34 8.96 15.19 -14.78
N ALA A 35 9.40 15.41 -13.54
CA ALA A 35 10.70 16.00 -13.27
C ALA A 35 11.86 15.13 -13.80
N MET A 36 11.75 13.79 -13.67
CA MET A 36 12.76 12.88 -14.18
C MET A 36 12.74 12.78 -15.69
N GLU A 37 11.57 12.78 -16.30
CA GLU A 37 11.45 12.78 -17.77
C GLU A 37 11.96 14.12 -18.37
N MET A 38 11.69 15.24 -17.72
CA MET A 38 12.31 16.53 -18.08
C MET A 38 13.83 16.49 -17.96
N LEU A 39 14.35 15.93 -16.88
CA LEU A 39 15.80 15.82 -16.65
C LEU A 39 16.48 14.95 -17.72
N LYS A 40 15.84 13.88 -18.14
CA LYS A 40 16.33 12.99 -19.21
C LYS A 40 16.22 13.64 -20.60
N SER A 41 15.07 14.23 -20.93
CA SER A 41 14.79 14.79 -22.25
C SER A 41 15.58 16.05 -22.55
N SER A 42 15.85 16.86 -21.53
CA SER A 42 16.67 18.08 -21.64
C SER A 42 18.18 17.84 -21.64
N SER A 43 18.64 16.58 -21.56
CA SER A 43 20.06 16.23 -21.41
C SER A 43 20.75 16.83 -20.16
N LEU A 44 20.00 17.41 -19.24
CA LEU A 44 20.52 18.02 -18.01
C LEU A 44 21.24 16.99 -17.12
N ILE A 45 20.81 15.75 -17.15
CA ILE A 45 21.47 14.68 -16.41
C ILE A 45 22.90 14.47 -16.90
N SER A 46 23.16 14.69 -18.19
CA SER A 46 24.49 14.60 -18.80
C SER A 46 25.39 15.79 -18.40
N ALA A 47 24.79 16.92 -18.05
CA ALA A 47 25.47 18.13 -17.62
C ALA A 47 25.94 18.07 -16.16
N ILE A 48 25.45 17.11 -15.37
CA ILE A 48 25.92 16.88 -14.01
C ILE A 48 27.40 16.42 -14.07
N GLU A 49 28.30 17.23 -13.59
CA GLU A 49 29.75 16.95 -13.62
C GLU A 49 30.09 15.69 -12.83
N ASN A 50 29.52 15.56 -11.63
CA ASN A 50 29.65 14.36 -10.81
C ASN A 50 28.85 13.19 -11.36
N LYS A 51 29.49 12.36 -12.20
CA LYS A 51 28.85 11.21 -12.83
C LYS A 51 28.34 10.16 -11.85
N LYS A 52 28.95 10.04 -10.67
CA LYS A 52 28.47 9.15 -9.61
C LYS A 52 27.14 9.65 -9.06
N LEU A 53 27.01 10.97 -8.85
CA LEU A 53 25.77 11.58 -8.42
C LEU A 53 24.67 11.42 -9.48
N ALA A 54 24.97 11.68 -10.75
CA ALA A 54 24.03 11.48 -11.84
C ALA A 54 23.49 10.04 -11.88
N THR A 55 24.39 9.05 -11.75
CA THR A 55 24.01 7.62 -11.70
C THR A 55 23.13 7.32 -10.47
N ARG A 56 23.49 7.85 -9.30
CA ARG A 56 22.70 7.67 -8.06
C ARG A 56 21.27 8.21 -8.21
N ILE A 57 21.10 9.39 -8.79
CA ILE A 57 19.79 10.00 -9.06
C ILE A 57 18.95 9.07 -9.95
N ILE A 58 19.50 8.59 -11.07
CA ILE A 58 18.80 7.67 -11.97
C ILE A 58 18.38 6.38 -11.25
N GLN A 59 19.30 5.78 -10.49
CA GLN A 59 19.04 4.55 -9.75
C GLN A 59 17.93 4.74 -8.72
N THR A 60 17.93 5.86 -7.99
CA THR A 60 16.90 6.17 -7.01
C THR A 60 15.52 6.31 -7.65
N TYR A 61 15.41 7.02 -8.77
CA TYR A 61 14.16 7.08 -9.52
C TYR A 61 13.68 5.71 -10.03
N ASN A 62 14.58 4.90 -10.56
CA ASN A 62 14.22 3.54 -11.01
C ASN A 62 13.74 2.67 -9.85
N THR A 63 14.35 2.80 -8.67
CA THR A 63 13.94 2.12 -7.45
C THR A 63 12.53 2.55 -7.02
N ILE A 64 12.24 3.85 -7.03
CA ILE A 64 10.91 4.40 -6.71
C ILE A 64 9.87 3.88 -7.71
N LYS A 65 10.18 3.91 -9.01
CA LYS A 65 9.30 3.42 -10.07
C LYS A 65 8.96 1.93 -9.89
N THR A 66 9.96 1.12 -9.56
CA THR A 66 9.78 -0.31 -9.27
C THR A 66 8.93 -0.54 -8.02
N ALA A 67 9.18 0.23 -6.96
CA ALA A 67 8.40 0.17 -5.73
C ALA A 67 6.92 0.53 -5.97
N TYR A 68 6.67 1.55 -6.76
CA TYR A 68 5.33 1.96 -7.14
C TYR A 68 4.59 0.88 -7.95
N GLY A 69 5.26 0.26 -8.94
CA GLY A 69 4.70 -0.84 -9.70
C GLY A 69 4.34 -2.05 -8.83
N SER A 70 5.22 -2.38 -7.87
CA SER A 70 4.96 -3.45 -6.89
C SER A 70 3.77 -3.12 -6.00
N PHE A 71 3.61 -1.86 -5.59
CA PHE A 71 2.46 -1.43 -4.81
C PHE A 71 1.15 -1.59 -5.59
N GLY A 72 1.12 -1.22 -6.87
CA GLY A 72 -0.03 -1.43 -7.74
C GLY A 72 -0.46 -2.90 -7.79
N ALA A 73 0.49 -3.82 -8.00
CA ALA A 73 0.22 -5.25 -8.00
C ALA A 73 -0.37 -5.75 -6.67
N PHE A 74 0.10 -5.25 -5.53
CA PHE A 74 -0.47 -5.57 -4.23
C PHE A 74 -1.90 -5.03 -4.07
N MET A 75 -2.16 -3.82 -4.54
CA MET A 75 -3.51 -3.25 -4.51
C MET A 75 -4.49 -4.05 -5.39
N ASP A 76 -4.06 -4.52 -6.56
CA ASP A 76 -4.87 -5.39 -7.41
C ASP A 76 -5.24 -6.71 -6.72
N ILE A 77 -4.29 -7.33 -6.01
CA ILE A 77 -4.57 -8.55 -5.23
C ILE A 77 -5.60 -8.24 -4.14
N LYS A 78 -5.43 -7.13 -3.43
CA LYS A 78 -6.38 -6.70 -2.39
C LYS A 78 -7.78 -6.49 -2.96
N LEU A 79 -7.91 -5.77 -4.06
CA LEU A 79 -9.19 -5.52 -4.72
C LEU A 79 -9.86 -6.82 -5.17
N LYS A 80 -9.12 -7.75 -5.75
CA LYS A 80 -9.64 -9.07 -6.12
C LYS A 80 -10.13 -9.88 -4.92
N CYS A 81 -9.46 -9.78 -3.78
CA CYS A 81 -9.93 -10.44 -2.55
C CYS A 81 -11.23 -9.81 -2.03
N ILE A 82 -11.34 -8.49 -2.07
CA ILE A 82 -12.55 -7.76 -1.69
C ILE A 82 -13.71 -8.11 -2.64
N GLU A 83 -13.46 -8.12 -3.94
CA GLU A 83 -14.45 -8.50 -4.96
C GLU A 83 -15.02 -9.90 -4.70
N LYS A 84 -14.15 -10.89 -4.52
CA LYS A 84 -14.56 -12.26 -4.20
C LYS A 84 -15.40 -12.35 -2.92
N LEU A 85 -15.07 -11.56 -1.90
CA LEU A 85 -15.82 -11.50 -0.66
C LEU A 85 -17.19 -10.85 -0.89
N THR A 86 -17.25 -9.73 -1.59
CA THR A 86 -18.50 -8.99 -1.85
C THR A 86 -19.42 -9.72 -2.83
N ASP A 87 -18.89 -10.66 -3.61
CA ASP A 87 -19.71 -11.53 -4.47
C ASP A 87 -20.48 -12.61 -3.72
N LYS A 88 -20.18 -12.86 -2.46
CA LYS A 88 -20.95 -13.80 -1.66
C LYS A 88 -22.35 -13.31 -1.40
N ALA A 89 -23.33 -14.23 -1.49
CA ALA A 89 -24.74 -13.89 -1.35
C ALA A 89 -25.05 -13.26 0.01
N GLU A 90 -24.47 -13.78 1.07
CA GLU A 90 -24.63 -13.30 2.44
C GLU A 90 -24.11 -11.88 2.60
N VAL A 91 -22.96 -11.57 1.98
CA VAL A 91 -22.34 -10.24 2.02
C VAL A 91 -23.16 -9.26 1.22
N ARG A 92 -23.60 -9.63 0.01
CA ARG A 92 -24.48 -8.80 -0.83
C ARG A 92 -25.80 -8.48 -0.14
N GLU A 93 -26.41 -9.48 0.49
CA GLU A 93 -27.66 -9.29 1.24
C GLU A 93 -27.47 -8.36 2.43
N ALA A 94 -26.39 -8.50 3.17
CA ALA A 94 -26.07 -7.61 4.28
C ALA A 94 -25.75 -6.17 3.82
N LEU A 95 -25.06 -5.99 2.70
CA LEU A 95 -24.84 -4.70 2.07
C LEU A 95 -26.15 -4.05 1.65
N ALA A 96 -27.03 -4.79 0.95
CA ALA A 96 -28.32 -4.29 0.48
C ALA A 96 -29.25 -3.85 1.64
N LYS A 97 -29.17 -4.52 2.77
CA LYS A 97 -29.96 -4.18 3.97
C LYS A 97 -29.31 -3.10 4.84
N ASN A 98 -28.20 -2.48 4.40
CA ASN A 98 -27.39 -1.53 5.19
C ASN A 98 -26.95 -2.09 6.58
N LYS A 99 -26.95 -3.40 6.74
CA LYS A 99 -26.58 -4.07 8.00
C LYS A 99 -25.07 -4.08 8.26
N LEU A 100 -24.25 -3.91 7.22
CA LEU A 100 -22.79 -3.76 7.36
C LEU A 100 -22.37 -2.45 8.02
N ARG A 101 -23.29 -1.55 8.29
CA ARG A 101 -22.97 -0.32 9.04
C ARG A 101 -22.64 -0.57 10.51
N THR A 102 -23.04 -1.69 11.07
CA THR A 102 -22.55 -2.11 12.38
C THR A 102 -21.21 -2.80 12.18
N LYS A 103 -20.15 -2.10 12.54
CA LYS A 103 -18.73 -2.49 12.38
C LYS A 103 -18.41 -3.91 12.87
N MET A 104 -19.16 -4.46 13.81
CA MET A 104 -19.03 -5.85 14.27
C MET A 104 -19.46 -6.88 13.20
N GLN A 105 -20.49 -6.58 12.39
CA GLN A 105 -20.95 -7.50 11.34
C GLN A 105 -19.97 -7.59 10.17
N GLU A 106 -19.24 -6.49 9.87
CA GLU A 106 -18.16 -6.50 8.88
C GLU A 106 -17.03 -7.43 9.30
N TRP A 107 -16.72 -7.49 10.57
CA TRP A 107 -15.66 -8.35 11.09
C TRP A 107 -16.06 -9.83 11.09
N ASP A 108 -17.33 -10.14 11.33
CA ASP A 108 -17.82 -11.51 11.24
C ASP A 108 -17.59 -12.11 9.85
N PHE A 109 -17.86 -11.39 8.79
CA PHE A 109 -17.60 -11.86 7.42
C PHE A 109 -16.13 -12.18 7.16
N TYR A 110 -15.21 -11.44 7.78
CA TYR A 110 -13.80 -11.70 7.63
C TYR A 110 -13.31 -12.97 8.32
N PHE A 111 -14.08 -13.51 9.26
CA PHE A 111 -13.66 -14.66 10.05
C PHE A 111 -14.56 -15.89 9.89
N THR A 112 -15.79 -15.70 9.43
CA THR A 112 -16.77 -16.79 9.25
C THR A 112 -16.82 -17.31 7.81
N ILE A 113 -16.52 -16.48 6.83
CA ILE A 113 -16.51 -16.84 5.42
C ILE A 113 -15.07 -17.14 4.97
N PRO A 114 -14.79 -18.29 4.32
CA PRO A 114 -13.43 -18.65 3.88
C PRO A 114 -12.75 -17.58 3.04
N GLU A 115 -13.47 -16.90 2.15
CA GLU A 115 -12.98 -15.81 1.32
C GLU A 115 -12.62 -14.56 2.16
N GLY A 116 -13.36 -14.32 3.22
CA GLY A 116 -13.04 -13.26 4.19
C GLY A 116 -11.73 -13.54 4.91
N VAL A 117 -11.55 -14.75 5.41
CA VAL A 117 -10.29 -15.18 6.05
C VAL A 117 -9.12 -15.04 5.09
N GLN A 118 -9.29 -15.50 3.83
CA GLN A 118 -8.27 -15.36 2.80
C GLN A 118 -7.95 -13.89 2.50
N ALA A 119 -8.98 -13.03 2.39
CA ALA A 119 -8.80 -11.61 2.16
C ALA A 119 -7.98 -10.96 3.29
N VAL A 120 -8.32 -11.22 4.55
CA VAL A 120 -7.59 -10.68 5.71
C VAL A 120 -6.14 -11.16 5.74
N GLN A 121 -5.89 -12.43 5.44
CA GLN A 121 -4.53 -12.97 5.37
C GLN A 121 -3.71 -12.30 4.27
N GLN A 122 -4.26 -12.17 3.06
CA GLN A 122 -3.58 -11.50 1.94
C GLN A 122 -3.32 -10.03 2.24
N ILE A 123 -4.31 -9.31 2.77
CA ILE A 123 -4.17 -7.92 3.15
C ILE A 123 -3.11 -7.75 4.25
N SER A 124 -3.06 -8.63 5.24
CA SER A 124 -2.04 -8.62 6.28
C SER A 124 -0.63 -8.82 5.69
N TYR A 125 -0.47 -9.73 4.75
CA TYR A 125 0.80 -9.94 4.04
C TYR A 125 1.20 -8.70 3.24
N ILE A 126 0.27 -8.12 2.49
CA ILE A 126 0.47 -6.91 1.69
C ILE A 126 0.92 -5.73 2.57
N HIS A 127 0.39 -5.59 3.79
CA HIS A 127 0.78 -4.50 4.68
C HIS A 127 2.09 -4.75 5.43
N SER A 128 2.45 -5.98 5.71
CA SER A 128 3.65 -6.29 6.49
C SER A 128 4.92 -6.33 5.65
N TYR A 129 4.86 -6.87 4.44
CA TYR A 129 6.02 -6.99 3.56
C TYR A 129 6.51 -5.65 3.00
N PRO A 130 5.65 -4.80 2.41
CA PRO A 130 6.09 -3.51 1.86
C PRO A 130 6.67 -2.56 2.91
N ARG A 131 6.21 -2.61 4.15
CA ARG A 131 6.68 -1.69 5.20
C ARG A 131 8.20 -1.74 5.41
N LYS A 132 8.79 -2.92 5.33
CA LYS A 132 10.25 -3.09 5.42
C LYS A 132 10.96 -2.62 4.14
N MET A 133 10.34 -2.83 2.98
CA MET A 133 10.89 -2.39 1.70
C MET A 133 10.86 -0.86 1.58
N TYR A 134 9.75 -0.23 1.95
CA TYR A 134 9.63 1.24 1.92
C TYR A 134 10.65 1.92 2.83
N GLY A 135 10.99 1.35 3.98
CA GLY A 135 12.06 1.86 4.83
C GLY A 135 13.38 2.00 4.05
N ARG A 136 13.79 0.95 3.33
CA ARG A 136 15.01 0.97 2.51
C ARG A 136 14.94 1.97 1.34
N TYR A 137 13.77 2.14 0.73
CA TYR A 137 13.59 3.11 -0.34
C TYR A 137 13.68 4.55 0.17
N MET A 138 13.11 4.81 1.36
CA MET A 138 13.25 6.12 2.01
C MET A 138 14.71 6.43 2.36
N GLU A 139 15.43 5.48 2.94
CA GLU A 139 16.87 5.61 3.20
C GLU A 139 17.65 5.96 1.92
N GLN A 140 17.39 5.28 0.82
CA GLN A 140 18.04 5.57 -0.46
C GLN A 140 17.70 6.96 -1.00
N ILE A 141 16.46 7.43 -0.81
CA ILE A 141 16.03 8.78 -1.19
C ILE A 141 16.79 9.80 -0.34
N ASP A 142 16.80 9.64 0.98
CA ASP A 142 17.46 10.56 1.92
C ASP A 142 18.96 10.66 1.65
N GLU A 143 19.63 9.53 1.41
CA GLU A 143 21.03 9.50 1.02
C GLU A 143 21.29 10.21 -0.33
N THR A 144 20.37 10.11 -1.27
CA THR A 144 20.50 10.77 -2.57
C THR A 144 20.31 12.27 -2.45
N LEU A 145 19.33 12.72 -1.66
CA LEU A 145 19.13 14.14 -1.35
C LEU A 145 20.33 14.73 -0.64
N ALA A 146 20.88 14.04 0.36
CA ALA A 146 22.09 14.49 1.06
C ALA A 146 23.28 14.63 0.11
N ALA A 147 23.45 13.70 -0.84
CA ALA A 147 24.52 13.77 -1.84
C ALA A 147 24.32 14.92 -2.85
N ILE A 148 23.10 15.28 -3.18
CA ILE A 148 22.77 16.46 -3.99
C ILE A 148 23.13 17.73 -3.21
N ASP A 149 22.69 17.85 -1.97
CA ASP A 149 22.96 18.99 -1.11
C ASP A 149 24.46 19.23 -0.91
N GLU A 150 25.23 18.15 -0.75
CA GLU A 150 26.70 18.24 -0.62
C GLU A 150 27.36 18.71 -1.91
N ALA A 151 26.86 18.27 -3.06
CA ALA A 151 27.47 18.60 -4.35
C ALA A 151 27.22 20.05 -4.81
N TYR A 152 26.20 20.71 -4.25
CA TYR A 152 25.76 22.05 -4.67
C TYR A 152 25.81 23.11 -3.56
N LYS A 153 26.51 22.82 -2.47
CA LYS A 153 26.93 23.82 -1.45
C LYS A 153 28.16 24.61 -1.89
#